data_d8de1ae0d92485452814e1af6b4d173a
#
_entry.id   d8de1ae0d92485452814e1af6b4d173a
#
_cell.length_a   1.000
_cell.length_b   1.000
_cell.length_c   1.000
_cell.angle_alpha   90.00
_cell.angle_beta   90.00
_cell.angle_gamma   90.00
#
_symmetry.space_group_name_H-M   'P 1'
#
loop_
_entity.id
_entity.type
_entity.pdbx_description
1 polymer ?
#
loop_
_entity_poly.entity_id
_entity_poly.type
_entity_poly.pdbx_seq_one_letter_code
_entity_poly.pdbx_strand_id
1 'polypeptide(L)'
;MEFRLIESADLPWLIASSKKLLGSGHKHHALLVTGPPAIGKYLLGLDLARQMLCEQPGEGGPCRSCQSCHLVSNSVHPDLHLIMPEVLTEDCHDALLNHAQRYLDPGLSSQKRKRSNLISVDSARQLSEALLETSRLGGRKVALIVAADAMNRNAANAMLKVLEEPAGETHFILVTSFPYRLPSTIHSRCIRVDCPAPEAADVSAWLRTQHEIAEKDLSTLLLSGLGPITINELLTKGNVAAISTLVSYCLGKNHETPDSLTLTRLCEEVGADRALRILSLIHISEPTRRS
;
A
#
# COMPACT_ATOMS: atom_id res chain seq x y z
N MET A 1 -1.69 5.80 -24.14
CA MET A 1 -2.36 4.77 -23.34
C MET A 1 -2.82 5.45 -22.06
N GLU A 2 -4.11 5.65 -21.86
CA GLU A 2 -4.62 6.11 -20.58
C GLU A 2 -4.37 5.01 -19.54
N PHE A 3 -3.54 5.31 -18.55
CA PHE A 3 -3.33 4.41 -17.41
C PHE A 3 -4.65 4.34 -16.64
N ARG A 4 -5.41 3.26 -16.82
CA ARG A 4 -6.59 2.99 -16.01
C ARG A 4 -6.13 2.83 -14.56
N LEU A 5 -6.67 3.63 -13.67
CA LEU A 5 -6.53 3.49 -12.23
C LEU A 5 -6.93 2.09 -11.81
N ILE A 6 -6.01 1.34 -11.22
CA ILE A 6 -6.32 0.06 -10.58
C ILE A 6 -7.14 0.37 -9.33
N GLU A 7 -8.35 -0.16 -9.24
CA GLU A 7 -9.19 -0.13 -8.05
C GLU A 7 -9.08 -1.46 -7.28
N SER A 8 -9.49 -1.51 -6.02
CA SER A 8 -9.49 -2.77 -5.27
C SER A 8 -10.40 -3.82 -5.89
N ALA A 9 -11.44 -3.40 -6.60
CA ALA A 9 -12.36 -4.27 -7.35
C ALA A 9 -11.69 -4.99 -8.53
N ASP A 10 -10.59 -4.46 -9.06
CA ASP A 10 -9.81 -5.08 -10.12
C ASP A 10 -8.88 -6.19 -9.59
N LEU A 11 -8.77 -6.35 -8.26
CA LEU A 11 -7.89 -7.30 -7.59
C LEU A 11 -8.70 -8.48 -7.04
N PRO A 12 -8.75 -9.65 -7.73
CA PRO A 12 -9.62 -10.77 -7.37
C PRO A 12 -9.47 -11.23 -5.92
N TRP A 13 -8.24 -11.22 -5.39
CA TRP A 13 -7.92 -11.63 -4.03
C TRP A 13 -8.38 -10.67 -2.94
N LEU A 14 -8.74 -9.42 -3.28
CA LEU A 14 -9.27 -8.44 -2.33
C LEU A 14 -10.80 -8.39 -2.31
N ILE A 15 -11.47 -8.97 -3.29
CA ILE A 15 -12.95 -8.91 -3.43
C ILE A 15 -13.66 -9.45 -2.18
N ALA A 16 -13.20 -10.58 -1.63
CA ALA A 16 -13.80 -11.17 -0.43
C ALA A 16 -13.64 -10.26 0.80
N SER A 17 -12.43 -9.70 0.98
CA SER A 17 -12.14 -8.76 2.07
C SER A 17 -12.92 -7.46 1.90
N SER A 18 -13.02 -6.95 0.67
CA SER A 18 -13.80 -5.77 0.33
C SER A 18 -15.29 -5.97 0.67
N LYS A 19 -15.91 -7.04 0.16
CA LYS A 19 -17.33 -7.34 0.43
C LYS A 19 -17.63 -7.47 1.93
N LYS A 20 -16.75 -8.15 2.68
CA LYS A 20 -16.90 -8.30 4.13
C LYS A 20 -16.88 -6.94 4.84
N LEU A 21 -15.97 -6.06 4.46
CA LEU A 21 -15.82 -4.73 5.05
C LEU A 21 -16.96 -3.79 4.64
N LEU A 22 -17.31 -3.79 3.37
CA LEU A 22 -18.36 -2.93 2.82
C LEU A 22 -19.75 -3.34 3.35
N GLY A 23 -19.99 -4.66 3.54
CA GLY A 23 -21.26 -5.19 4.03
C GLY A 23 -21.47 -5.15 5.54
N SER A 24 -20.38 -4.98 6.35
CA SER A 24 -20.50 -4.98 7.82
C SER A 24 -21.07 -3.68 8.41
N GLY A 25 -21.40 -2.69 7.58
CA GLY A 25 -21.80 -1.36 8.00
C GLY A 25 -20.76 -0.77 8.97
N HIS A 26 -20.40 0.48 8.83
CA HIS A 26 -19.29 1.14 9.54
C HIS A 26 -19.45 1.20 11.07
N LYS A 27 -19.65 0.04 11.72
CA LYS A 27 -19.88 -0.08 13.18
C LYS A 27 -18.67 0.27 14.04
N HIS A 28 -17.48 0.30 13.42
CA HIS A 28 -16.22 0.52 14.13
C HIS A 28 -15.49 1.72 13.55
N HIS A 29 -15.02 2.58 14.46
CA HIS A 29 -14.33 3.81 14.07
C HIS A 29 -12.88 3.59 13.60
N ALA A 30 -12.24 2.45 13.92
CA ALA A 30 -10.86 2.17 13.54
C ALA A 30 -10.68 0.76 13.01
N LEU A 31 -10.13 0.65 11.80
CA LEU A 31 -9.82 -0.59 11.10
C LEU A 31 -8.30 -0.72 10.91
N LEU A 32 -7.77 -1.92 11.15
CA LEU A 32 -6.38 -2.28 10.87
C LEU A 32 -6.35 -3.34 9.76
N VAL A 33 -6.09 -2.89 8.52
CA VAL A 33 -6.00 -3.74 7.33
C VAL A 33 -4.60 -4.33 7.24
N THR A 34 -4.50 -5.65 7.36
CA THR A 34 -3.24 -6.40 7.38
C THR A 34 -3.15 -7.39 6.24
N GLY A 35 -1.94 -7.83 5.89
CA GLY A 35 -1.71 -8.81 4.83
C GLY A 35 -0.33 -8.65 4.20
N PRO A 36 0.07 -9.53 3.26
CA PRO A 36 1.37 -9.46 2.59
C PRO A 36 1.63 -8.11 1.90
N PRO A 37 2.90 -7.72 1.71
CA PRO A 37 3.24 -6.48 1.01
C PRO A 37 2.79 -6.52 -0.46
N ALA A 38 2.49 -5.33 -0.99
CA ALA A 38 2.19 -5.10 -2.41
C ALA A 38 1.04 -5.95 -3.01
N ILE A 39 0.05 -6.32 -2.20
CA ILE A 39 -1.19 -6.97 -2.68
C ILE A 39 -2.32 -5.96 -2.96
N GLY A 40 -2.08 -4.65 -2.84
CA GLY A 40 -3.08 -3.61 -3.11
C GLY A 40 -3.92 -3.20 -1.90
N LYS A 41 -3.52 -3.50 -0.65
CA LYS A 41 -4.26 -3.14 0.57
C LYS A 41 -4.59 -1.64 0.67
N TYR A 42 -3.71 -0.77 0.18
CA TYR A 42 -3.94 0.67 0.19
C TYR A 42 -5.10 1.08 -0.73
N LEU A 43 -5.29 0.38 -1.85
CA LEU A 43 -6.44 0.58 -2.74
C LEU A 43 -7.73 0.22 -2.03
N LEU A 44 -7.74 -0.91 -1.31
CA LEU A 44 -8.88 -1.29 -0.46
C LEU A 44 -9.14 -0.23 0.62
N GLY A 45 -8.09 0.30 1.25
CA GLY A 45 -8.19 1.40 2.22
C GLY A 45 -8.82 2.66 1.61
N LEU A 46 -8.43 3.01 0.39
CA LEU A 46 -8.99 4.17 -0.34
C LEU A 46 -10.46 3.95 -0.72
N ASP A 47 -10.82 2.76 -1.17
CA ASP A 47 -12.22 2.44 -1.51
C ASP A 47 -13.11 2.44 -0.27
N LEU A 48 -12.61 1.94 0.86
CA LEU A 48 -13.31 2.06 2.16
C LEU A 48 -13.48 3.52 2.56
N ALA A 49 -12.43 4.34 2.43
CA ALA A 49 -12.51 5.77 2.72
C ALA A 49 -13.55 6.47 1.82
N ARG A 50 -13.55 6.14 0.52
CA ARG A 50 -14.54 6.66 -0.44
C ARG A 50 -15.95 6.27 -0.06
N GLN A 51 -16.18 5.03 0.38
CA GLN A 51 -17.50 4.59 0.83
C GLN A 51 -17.94 5.28 2.11
N MET A 52 -17.02 5.44 3.09
CA MET A 52 -17.33 6.13 4.34
C MET A 52 -17.71 7.60 4.13
N LEU A 53 -17.09 8.26 3.16
CA LEU A 53 -17.35 9.65 2.81
C LEU A 53 -18.53 9.81 1.84
N CYS A 54 -18.99 8.73 1.21
CA CYS A 54 -20.08 8.77 0.25
C CYS A 54 -21.39 9.22 0.93
N GLU A 55 -22.11 10.15 0.28
CA GLU A 55 -23.40 10.65 0.77
C GLU A 55 -24.52 9.61 0.62
N GLN A 56 -24.37 8.69 -0.34
CA GLN A 56 -25.36 7.68 -0.69
C GLN A 56 -24.65 6.31 -0.90
N PRO A 57 -24.04 5.74 0.14
CA PRO A 57 -23.37 4.45 0.01
C PRO A 57 -24.40 3.33 -0.21
N GLY A 58 -24.15 2.47 -1.20
CA GLY A 58 -24.96 1.28 -1.46
C GLY A 58 -24.30 0.00 -0.89
N GLU A 59 -24.99 -1.14 -0.99
CA GLU A 59 -24.45 -2.45 -0.60
C GLU A 59 -23.20 -2.85 -1.41
N GLY A 60 -23.06 -2.34 -2.63
CA GLY A 60 -21.93 -2.59 -3.53
C GLY A 60 -20.77 -1.60 -3.40
N GLY A 61 -20.85 -0.62 -2.49
CA GLY A 61 -19.80 0.39 -2.32
C GLY A 61 -20.28 1.83 -2.49
N PRO A 62 -19.37 2.77 -2.79
CA PRO A 62 -19.69 4.19 -2.96
C PRO A 62 -20.55 4.41 -4.23
N CYS A 63 -21.43 5.41 -4.20
CA CYS A 63 -22.31 5.70 -5.35
C CYS A 63 -21.57 6.25 -6.58
N ARG A 64 -20.35 6.75 -6.44
CA ARG A 64 -19.47 7.32 -7.48
C ARG A 64 -20.02 8.55 -8.21
N SER A 65 -21.18 9.06 -7.81
CA SER A 65 -21.88 10.18 -8.47
C SER A 65 -22.15 11.37 -7.56
N CYS A 66 -22.07 11.24 -6.23
CA CYS A 66 -22.26 12.36 -5.31
C CYS A 66 -21.04 13.28 -5.26
N GLN A 67 -21.20 14.45 -4.65
CA GLN A 67 -20.13 15.44 -4.52
C GLN A 67 -18.90 14.88 -3.81
N SER A 68 -19.07 14.18 -2.69
CA SER A 68 -17.97 13.54 -1.95
C SER A 68 -17.21 12.54 -2.81
N CYS A 69 -17.90 11.69 -3.58
CA CYS A 69 -17.24 10.74 -4.48
C CYS A 69 -16.40 11.44 -5.55
N HIS A 70 -16.91 12.53 -6.14
CA HIS A 70 -16.15 13.34 -7.11
C HIS A 70 -14.93 13.99 -6.48
N LEU A 71 -15.04 14.54 -5.26
CA LEU A 71 -13.92 15.15 -4.55
C LEU A 71 -12.83 14.13 -4.19
N VAL A 72 -13.20 12.91 -3.78
CA VAL A 72 -12.23 11.84 -3.53
C VAL A 72 -11.54 11.42 -4.83
N SER A 73 -12.28 11.26 -5.93
CA SER A 73 -11.72 10.89 -7.23
C SER A 73 -10.75 11.94 -7.78
N ASN A 74 -11.01 13.22 -7.51
CA ASN A 74 -10.15 14.34 -7.89
C ASN A 74 -9.05 14.64 -6.84
N SER A 75 -8.94 13.82 -5.80
CA SER A 75 -7.92 13.94 -4.74
C SER A 75 -7.95 15.25 -3.96
N VAL A 76 -9.12 15.86 -3.81
CA VAL A 76 -9.30 17.16 -3.15
C VAL A 76 -10.34 17.14 -2.02
N HIS A 77 -10.79 15.96 -1.58
CA HIS A 77 -11.79 15.87 -0.52
C HIS A 77 -11.24 16.44 0.80
N PRO A 78 -11.87 17.45 1.41
CA PRO A 78 -11.33 18.14 2.58
C PRO A 78 -11.28 17.26 3.83
N ASP A 79 -12.23 16.33 3.99
CA ASP A 79 -12.38 15.45 5.14
C ASP A 79 -11.74 14.05 4.91
N LEU A 80 -10.99 13.86 3.81
CA LEU A 80 -10.09 12.74 3.63
C LEU A 80 -8.68 13.15 3.97
N HIS A 81 -8.14 12.58 5.02
CA HIS A 81 -6.80 12.81 5.52
C HIS A 81 -5.94 11.57 5.25
N LEU A 82 -4.81 11.73 4.58
CA LEU A 82 -3.92 10.63 4.23
C LEU A 82 -2.50 10.91 4.68
N ILE A 83 -1.91 10.00 5.46
CA ILE A 83 -0.48 10.02 5.79
C ILE A 83 0.20 8.74 5.33
N MET A 84 1.44 8.88 4.87
CA MET A 84 2.30 7.79 4.42
C MET A 84 3.78 8.18 4.52
N PRO A 85 4.73 7.21 4.50
CA PRO A 85 6.14 7.51 4.38
C PRO A 85 6.46 8.26 3.08
N GLU A 86 7.41 9.20 3.13
CA GLU A 86 7.83 9.99 1.95
C GLU A 86 8.32 9.12 0.79
N VAL A 87 8.98 7.99 1.08
CA VAL A 87 9.49 7.08 0.05
C VAL A 87 8.38 6.53 -0.86
N LEU A 88 7.16 6.37 -0.35
CA LEU A 88 6.04 5.87 -1.13
C LEU A 88 5.48 6.90 -2.12
N THR A 89 5.89 8.17 -2.02
CA THR A 89 5.43 9.22 -2.95
C THR A 89 6.03 9.09 -4.35
N GLU A 90 7.10 8.33 -4.52
CA GLU A 90 7.73 8.11 -5.84
C GLU A 90 6.94 7.16 -6.72
N ASP A 91 6.33 6.15 -6.10
CA ASP A 91 5.63 5.08 -6.80
C ASP A 91 4.11 5.13 -6.56
N CYS A 92 3.61 6.17 -5.86
CA CYS A 92 2.19 6.23 -5.57
C CYS A 92 1.42 6.98 -6.66
N HIS A 93 0.15 6.60 -6.81
CA HIS A 93 -0.74 7.24 -7.75
C HIS A 93 -1.06 8.69 -7.32
N ASP A 94 -1.18 9.62 -8.27
CA ASP A 94 -1.47 11.04 -8.04
C ASP A 94 -2.67 11.28 -7.11
N ALA A 95 -3.68 10.43 -7.19
CA ALA A 95 -4.86 10.47 -6.32
C ALA A 95 -4.52 10.34 -4.83
N LEU A 96 -3.53 9.52 -4.47
CA LEU A 96 -3.06 9.41 -3.09
C LEU A 96 -2.11 10.54 -2.72
N LEU A 97 -1.23 10.90 -3.66
CA LEU A 97 -0.21 11.91 -3.44
C LEU A 97 -0.81 13.26 -3.06
N ASN A 98 -1.84 13.73 -3.78
CA ASN A 98 -2.49 15.00 -3.51
C ASN A 98 -3.13 15.06 -2.12
N HIS A 99 -3.74 13.96 -1.65
CA HIS A 99 -4.25 13.90 -0.27
C HIS A 99 -3.14 13.86 0.78
N ALA A 100 -2.01 13.21 0.47
CA ALA A 100 -0.86 13.11 1.38
C ALA A 100 -0.06 14.41 1.49
N GLN A 101 -0.04 15.24 0.44
CA GLN A 101 0.76 16.48 0.40
C GLN A 101 0.57 17.39 1.61
N ARG A 102 -0.63 17.39 2.21
CA ARG A 102 -0.94 18.20 3.41
C ARG A 102 -0.06 17.86 4.61
N TYR A 103 0.47 16.62 4.66
CA TYR A 103 1.18 16.05 5.81
C TYR A 103 2.63 15.67 5.48
N LEU A 104 3.05 15.90 4.24
CA LEU A 104 4.44 15.72 3.83
C LEU A 104 5.27 16.96 4.17
N ASP A 105 6.55 16.75 4.44
CA ASP A 105 7.49 17.84 4.68
C ASP A 105 7.53 18.79 3.46
N PRO A 106 7.32 20.11 3.62
CA PRO A 106 7.42 21.07 2.53
C PRO A 106 8.78 21.07 1.81
N GLY A 107 9.84 20.60 2.47
CA GLY A 107 11.18 20.42 1.89
C GLY A 107 11.32 19.20 0.95
N LEU A 108 10.26 18.38 0.77
CA LEU A 108 10.30 17.19 -0.07
C LEU A 108 10.60 17.49 -1.54
N SER A 109 10.24 18.67 -2.03
CA SER A 109 10.51 19.12 -3.41
C SER A 109 11.98 19.44 -3.69
N SER A 110 12.83 19.59 -2.65
CA SER A 110 14.25 19.79 -2.85
C SER A 110 14.96 18.48 -3.19
N GLN A 111 15.48 18.35 -4.40
CA GLN A 111 16.12 17.14 -4.95
C GLN A 111 17.34 16.61 -4.16
N LYS A 112 17.79 17.28 -3.12
CA LYS A 112 19.02 16.96 -2.37
C LYS A 112 18.80 16.10 -1.12
N ARG A 113 17.55 15.84 -0.70
CA ARG A 113 17.25 15.08 0.52
C ARG A 113 16.76 13.67 0.18
N LYS A 114 17.33 12.66 0.83
CA LYS A 114 16.80 11.29 0.78
C LYS A 114 15.42 11.25 1.45
N ARG A 115 14.42 10.68 0.78
CA ARG A 115 13.07 10.52 1.31
C ARG A 115 13.05 9.59 2.51
N SER A 116 12.21 9.91 3.50
CA SER A 116 12.09 9.14 4.73
C SER A 116 11.26 7.88 4.52
N ASN A 117 11.74 6.77 5.08
CA ASN A 117 10.97 5.51 5.19
C ASN A 117 9.99 5.52 6.38
N LEU A 118 9.99 6.57 7.19
CA LEU A 118 9.17 6.68 8.39
C LEU A 118 8.10 7.75 8.21
N ILE A 119 6.95 7.53 8.83
CA ILE A 119 5.95 8.56 9.06
C ILE A 119 6.46 9.43 10.21
N SER A 120 6.60 10.74 9.96
CA SER A 120 7.14 11.66 10.94
C SER A 120 6.17 11.86 12.12
N VAL A 121 6.71 12.24 13.28
CA VAL A 121 5.90 12.61 14.45
C VAL A 121 5.05 13.84 14.14
N ASP A 122 5.62 14.78 13.37
CA ASP A 122 4.94 16.02 13.00
C ASP A 122 3.76 15.75 12.06
N SER A 123 3.91 14.86 11.07
CA SER A 123 2.78 14.42 10.22
C SER A 123 1.65 13.80 11.07
N ALA A 124 2.01 12.93 12.04
CA ALA A 124 1.04 12.30 12.93
C ALA A 124 0.33 13.32 13.85
N ARG A 125 1.05 14.34 14.35
CA ARG A 125 0.48 15.43 15.15
C ARG A 125 -0.46 16.31 14.33
N GLN A 126 -0.02 16.76 13.15
CA GLN A 126 -0.83 17.56 12.23
C GLN A 126 -2.13 16.82 11.84
N LEU A 127 -2.03 15.51 11.56
CA LEU A 127 -3.22 14.69 11.33
C LEU A 127 -4.13 14.68 12.54
N SER A 128 -3.59 14.44 13.75
CA SER A 128 -4.38 14.40 14.98
C SER A 128 -5.09 15.73 15.25
N GLU A 129 -4.42 16.86 15.02
CA GLU A 129 -5.01 18.19 15.15
C GLU A 129 -6.13 18.43 14.14
N ALA A 130 -5.91 18.08 12.85
CA ALA A 130 -6.92 18.19 11.80
C ALA A 130 -8.17 17.33 12.10
N LEU A 131 -8.00 16.17 12.73
CA LEU A 131 -9.11 15.30 13.10
C LEU A 131 -9.93 15.81 14.30
N LEU A 132 -9.41 16.74 15.09
CA LEU A 132 -10.17 17.39 16.16
C LEU A 132 -11.09 18.51 15.63
N GLU A 133 -10.81 19.05 14.44
CA GLU A 133 -11.68 20.03 13.79
C GLU A 133 -13.01 19.39 13.37
N THR A 134 -14.04 20.22 13.18
CA THR A 134 -15.31 19.78 12.61
C THR A 134 -15.16 19.42 11.14
N SER A 135 -15.95 18.42 10.68
CA SER A 135 -16.00 18.07 9.25
C SER A 135 -16.37 19.30 8.41
N ARG A 136 -15.68 19.52 7.30
CA ARG A 136 -15.92 20.68 6.42
C ARG A 136 -17.15 20.52 5.53
N LEU A 137 -17.53 19.28 5.23
CA LEU A 137 -18.73 18.98 4.45
C LEU A 137 -19.90 18.52 5.33
N GLY A 138 -19.79 18.64 6.67
CA GLY A 138 -20.87 18.32 7.60
C GLY A 138 -21.13 16.80 7.79
N GLY A 139 -20.24 15.95 7.26
CA GLY A 139 -20.35 14.50 7.34
C GLY A 139 -19.24 13.85 8.16
N ARG A 140 -18.74 12.73 7.65
CA ARG A 140 -17.67 11.95 8.25
C ARG A 140 -16.29 12.49 7.89
N LYS A 141 -15.33 12.24 8.76
CA LYS A 141 -13.90 12.41 8.48
C LYS A 141 -13.26 11.04 8.41
N VAL A 142 -12.34 10.85 7.49
CA VAL A 142 -11.59 9.60 7.33
C VAL A 142 -10.10 9.86 7.35
N ALA A 143 -9.38 9.16 8.23
CA ALA A 143 -7.93 9.13 8.27
C ALA A 143 -7.43 7.81 7.68
N LEU A 144 -6.75 7.86 6.55
CA LEU A 144 -6.08 6.73 5.92
C LEU A 144 -4.58 6.80 6.19
N ILE A 145 -4.06 5.82 6.94
CA ILE A 145 -2.65 5.70 7.30
C ILE A 145 -2.05 4.54 6.49
N VAL A 146 -1.32 4.86 5.42
CA VAL A 146 -0.66 3.87 4.55
C VAL A 146 0.70 3.53 5.11
N ALA A 147 1.03 2.23 5.16
CA ALA A 147 2.22 1.69 5.82
C ALA A 147 2.31 2.14 7.29
N ALA A 148 1.24 1.88 8.05
CA ALA A 148 1.15 2.29 9.46
C ALA A 148 2.32 1.77 10.33
N ASP A 149 2.93 0.64 9.96
CA ASP A 149 4.15 0.10 10.57
C ASP A 149 5.40 0.98 10.39
N ALA A 150 5.32 2.00 9.53
CA ALA A 150 6.36 3.03 9.39
C ALA A 150 6.26 4.13 10.45
N MET A 151 5.23 4.15 11.29
CA MET A 151 5.18 5.02 12.46
C MET A 151 6.16 4.53 13.52
N ASN A 152 7.07 5.40 13.96
CA ASN A 152 7.83 5.14 15.16
C ASN A 152 6.92 5.24 16.41
N ARG A 153 7.45 4.85 17.58
CA ARG A 153 6.68 4.86 18.84
C ARG A 153 6.09 6.24 19.17
N ASN A 154 6.81 7.30 18.88
CA ASN A 154 6.34 8.66 19.18
C ASN A 154 5.22 9.11 18.22
N ALA A 155 5.32 8.78 16.93
CA ALA A 155 4.26 9.04 15.95
C ALA A 155 2.99 8.24 16.29
N ALA A 156 3.13 6.96 16.64
CA ALA A 156 2.02 6.13 17.08
C ALA A 156 1.35 6.68 18.35
N ASN A 157 2.14 7.12 19.34
CA ASN A 157 1.62 7.73 20.57
C ASN A 157 0.85 9.03 20.31
N ALA A 158 1.28 9.84 19.33
CA ALA A 158 0.57 11.06 18.95
C ALA A 158 -0.85 10.79 18.43
N MET A 159 -1.10 9.59 17.87
CA MET A 159 -2.41 9.17 17.36
C MET A 159 -3.34 8.56 18.42
N LEU A 160 -2.81 8.12 19.58
CA LEU A 160 -3.59 7.33 20.54
C LEU A 160 -4.82 8.05 21.04
N LYS A 161 -4.70 9.34 21.37
CA LYS A 161 -5.81 10.13 21.91
C LYS A 161 -7.00 10.20 20.94
N VAL A 162 -6.72 10.49 19.67
CA VAL A 162 -7.79 10.61 18.65
C VAL A 162 -8.35 9.25 18.23
N LEU A 163 -7.56 8.16 18.40
CA LEU A 163 -8.03 6.79 18.22
C LEU A 163 -8.93 6.31 19.37
N GLU A 164 -8.70 6.78 20.60
CA GLU A 164 -9.53 6.45 21.76
C GLU A 164 -10.84 7.22 21.75
N GLU A 165 -10.75 8.53 21.52
CA GLU A 165 -11.87 9.46 21.61
C GLU A 165 -11.95 10.28 20.30
N PRO A 166 -12.45 9.68 19.20
CA PRO A 166 -12.58 10.36 17.93
C PRO A 166 -13.61 11.51 18.02
N ALA A 167 -13.23 12.68 17.53
CA ALA A 167 -14.12 13.84 17.50
C ALA A 167 -15.15 13.69 16.36
N GLY A 168 -16.43 13.67 16.69
CA GLY A 168 -17.53 13.51 15.74
C GLY A 168 -17.48 12.15 15.02
N GLU A 169 -17.96 12.11 13.78
CA GLU A 169 -17.97 10.90 12.93
C GLU A 169 -16.60 10.70 12.27
N THR A 170 -15.55 10.43 13.06
CA THR A 170 -14.19 10.21 12.57
C THR A 170 -13.87 8.73 12.47
N HIS A 171 -13.38 8.29 11.29
CA HIS A 171 -13.00 6.91 11.04
C HIS A 171 -11.51 6.80 10.69
N PHE A 172 -10.89 5.71 11.12
CA PHE A 172 -9.47 5.43 10.88
C PHE A 172 -9.32 4.14 10.08
N ILE A 173 -8.48 4.18 9.06
CA ILE A 173 -8.10 3.02 8.25
C ILE A 173 -6.57 2.95 8.27
N LEU A 174 -6.02 2.03 9.06
CA LEU A 174 -4.60 1.77 9.15
C LEU A 174 -4.26 0.59 8.24
N VAL A 175 -3.35 0.78 7.31
CA VAL A 175 -2.89 -0.27 6.38
C VAL A 175 -1.46 -0.64 6.72
N THR A 176 -1.20 -1.93 6.96
CA THR A 176 0.14 -2.43 7.28
C THR A 176 0.43 -3.79 6.66
N SER A 177 1.70 -4.03 6.35
CA SER A 177 2.21 -5.36 5.99
C SER A 177 2.94 -6.05 7.15
N PHE A 178 3.30 -5.30 8.18
CA PHE A 178 4.08 -5.78 9.33
C PHE A 178 3.39 -5.40 10.64
N PRO A 179 2.21 -5.99 10.95
CA PRO A 179 1.42 -5.62 12.12
C PRO A 179 2.20 -5.74 13.44
N TYR A 180 3.17 -6.68 13.52
CA TYR A 180 4.01 -6.87 14.70
C TYR A 180 4.95 -5.69 15.02
N ARG A 181 5.15 -4.76 14.07
CA ARG A 181 5.91 -3.51 14.29
C ARG A 181 5.08 -2.42 14.95
N LEU A 182 3.76 -2.53 14.90
CA LEU A 182 2.88 -1.58 15.55
C LEU A 182 2.81 -1.82 17.07
N PRO A 183 2.75 -0.77 17.89
CA PRO A 183 2.53 -0.91 19.32
C PRO A 183 1.22 -1.63 19.64
N SER A 184 1.21 -2.42 20.72
CA SER A 184 0.00 -3.11 21.21
C SER A 184 -1.16 -2.16 21.51
N THR A 185 -0.84 -0.91 21.87
CA THR A 185 -1.81 0.17 22.09
C THR A 185 -2.62 0.54 20.85
N ILE A 186 -2.04 0.41 19.65
CA ILE A 186 -2.79 0.58 18.38
C ILE A 186 -3.66 -0.65 18.13
N HIS A 187 -3.11 -1.86 18.32
CA HIS A 187 -3.86 -3.10 18.13
C HIS A 187 -5.12 -3.20 18.98
N SER A 188 -5.06 -2.75 20.24
CA SER A 188 -6.21 -2.82 21.16
C SER A 188 -7.37 -1.89 20.79
N ARG A 189 -7.14 -0.91 19.89
CA ARG A 189 -8.12 0.11 19.48
C ARG A 189 -8.64 -0.08 18.05
N CYS A 190 -8.06 -1.00 17.30
CA CYS A 190 -8.42 -1.24 15.91
C CYS A 190 -9.01 -2.64 15.74
N ILE A 191 -10.05 -2.76 14.93
CA ILE A 191 -10.51 -4.06 14.45
C ILE A 191 -9.61 -4.51 13.32
N ARG A 192 -9.01 -5.69 13.50
CA ARG A 192 -8.13 -6.28 12.51
C ARG A 192 -8.92 -6.90 11.38
N VAL A 193 -8.49 -6.60 10.16
CA VAL A 193 -8.98 -7.16 8.91
C VAL A 193 -7.81 -7.76 8.16
N ASP A 194 -7.80 -9.07 8.02
CA ASP A 194 -6.75 -9.79 7.32
C ASP A 194 -7.08 -9.93 5.84
N CYS A 195 -6.19 -9.47 4.98
CA CYS A 195 -6.20 -9.73 3.55
C CYS A 195 -5.25 -10.90 3.28
N PRO A 196 -5.76 -12.03 2.77
CA PRO A 196 -4.94 -13.21 2.53
C PRO A 196 -3.90 -12.97 1.43
N ALA A 197 -2.85 -13.79 1.42
CA ALA A 197 -1.94 -13.86 0.28
C ALA A 197 -2.73 -14.32 -0.96
N PRO A 198 -2.55 -13.67 -2.12
CA PRO A 198 -3.19 -14.11 -3.35
C PRO A 198 -2.62 -15.46 -3.82
N GLU A 199 -3.46 -16.26 -4.44
CA GLU A 199 -3.01 -17.47 -5.12
C GLU A 199 -2.25 -17.12 -6.40
N ALA A 200 -1.22 -17.91 -6.74
CA ALA A 200 -0.41 -17.68 -7.94
C ALA A 200 -1.27 -17.69 -9.23
N ALA A 201 -2.33 -18.51 -9.26
CA ALA A 201 -3.26 -18.57 -10.38
C ALA A 201 -4.02 -17.25 -10.58
N ASP A 202 -4.53 -16.64 -9.48
CA ASP A 202 -5.24 -15.36 -9.53
C ASP A 202 -4.32 -14.24 -9.98
N VAL A 203 -3.08 -14.19 -9.43
CA VAL A 203 -2.08 -13.22 -9.83
C VAL A 203 -1.72 -13.36 -11.30
N SER A 204 -1.49 -14.59 -11.79
CA SER A 204 -1.20 -14.87 -13.19
C SER A 204 -2.33 -14.41 -14.11
N ALA A 205 -3.57 -14.77 -13.78
CA ALA A 205 -4.73 -14.39 -14.56
C ALA A 205 -4.85 -12.85 -14.62
N TRP A 206 -4.71 -12.18 -13.49
CA TRP A 206 -4.78 -10.72 -13.42
C TRP A 206 -3.66 -10.04 -14.22
N LEU A 207 -2.40 -10.46 -14.07
CA LEU A 207 -1.26 -9.86 -14.80
C LEU A 207 -1.43 -10.00 -16.32
N ARG A 208 -1.99 -11.12 -16.81
CA ARG A 208 -2.30 -11.32 -18.23
C ARG A 208 -3.40 -10.38 -18.74
N THR A 209 -4.29 -9.88 -17.89
CA THR A 209 -5.27 -8.86 -18.30
C THR A 209 -4.64 -7.48 -18.46
N GLN A 210 -3.50 -7.23 -17.79
CA GLN A 210 -2.82 -5.94 -17.80
C GLN A 210 -1.68 -5.88 -18.83
N HIS A 211 -1.02 -7.02 -19.11
CA HIS A 211 0.19 -7.10 -19.93
C HIS A 211 0.18 -8.32 -20.84
N GLU A 212 0.73 -8.13 -22.04
CA GLU A 212 1.14 -9.26 -22.88
C GLU A 212 2.50 -9.77 -22.35
N ILE A 213 2.49 -10.91 -21.64
CA ILE A 213 3.67 -11.49 -21.03
C ILE A 213 3.86 -12.95 -21.43
N ALA A 214 5.10 -13.31 -21.75
CA ALA A 214 5.45 -14.71 -22.06
C ALA A 214 5.34 -15.59 -20.80
N GLU A 215 4.90 -16.83 -20.94
CA GLU A 215 4.71 -17.78 -19.83
C GLU A 215 5.97 -17.98 -18.97
N LYS A 216 7.13 -18.03 -19.63
CA LYS A 216 8.43 -18.18 -18.98
C LYS A 216 8.74 -17.00 -18.04
N ASP A 217 8.46 -15.77 -18.48
CA ASP A 217 8.73 -14.57 -17.71
C ASP A 217 7.74 -14.46 -16.55
N LEU A 218 6.46 -14.74 -16.81
CA LEU A 218 5.43 -14.75 -15.78
C LEU A 218 5.74 -15.75 -14.66
N SER A 219 6.09 -16.98 -15.00
CA SER A 219 6.48 -18.00 -14.03
C SER A 219 7.69 -17.59 -13.20
N THR A 220 8.67 -16.92 -13.82
CA THR A 220 9.86 -16.42 -13.14
C THR A 220 9.52 -15.26 -12.20
N LEU A 221 8.66 -14.33 -12.64
CA LEU A 221 8.22 -13.19 -11.82
C LEU A 221 7.42 -13.64 -10.59
N LEU A 222 6.58 -14.66 -10.71
CA LEU A 222 5.84 -15.22 -9.58
C LEU A 222 6.76 -15.86 -8.53
N LEU A 223 7.91 -16.38 -8.95
CA LEU A 223 8.94 -16.91 -8.04
C LEU A 223 9.81 -15.82 -7.41
N SER A 224 9.68 -14.57 -7.82
CA SER A 224 10.51 -13.45 -7.31
C SER A 224 10.29 -13.09 -5.85
N GLY A 225 9.21 -13.57 -5.22
CA GLY A 225 8.80 -13.15 -3.87
C GLY A 225 8.24 -11.71 -3.80
N LEU A 226 8.11 -11.04 -4.96
CA LEU A 226 7.50 -9.73 -5.05
C LEU A 226 5.98 -9.84 -5.05
N GLY A 227 5.30 -8.86 -4.46
CA GLY A 227 3.84 -8.83 -4.52
C GLY A 227 3.31 -8.38 -5.89
N PRO A 228 2.05 -8.73 -6.23
CA PRO A 228 1.48 -8.55 -7.57
C PRO A 228 1.48 -7.09 -8.05
N ILE A 229 1.24 -6.12 -7.18
CA ILE A 229 1.28 -4.69 -7.56
C ILE A 229 2.69 -4.28 -7.96
N THR A 230 3.70 -4.71 -7.20
CA THR A 230 5.11 -4.43 -7.56
C THR A 230 5.50 -5.09 -8.87
N ILE A 231 5.06 -6.32 -9.12
CA ILE A 231 5.28 -7.01 -10.41
C ILE A 231 4.64 -6.21 -11.55
N ASN A 232 3.40 -5.76 -11.38
CA ASN A 232 2.69 -4.95 -12.38
C ASN A 232 3.42 -3.63 -12.68
N GLU A 233 3.91 -2.93 -11.66
CA GLU A 233 4.69 -1.68 -11.82
C GLU A 233 5.98 -1.93 -12.62
N LEU A 234 6.68 -3.02 -12.33
CA LEU A 234 7.93 -3.38 -13.01
C LEU A 234 7.69 -3.78 -14.47
N LEU A 235 6.59 -4.50 -14.75
CA LEU A 235 6.15 -4.79 -16.11
C LEU A 235 5.84 -3.51 -16.89
N THR A 236 5.13 -2.58 -16.26
CA THR A 236 4.80 -1.28 -16.86
C THR A 236 6.05 -0.45 -17.17
N LYS A 237 7.08 -0.51 -16.31
CA LYS A 237 8.36 0.18 -16.49
C LYS A 237 9.31 -0.53 -17.48
N GLY A 238 8.98 -1.73 -17.97
CA GLY A 238 9.79 -2.51 -18.92
C GLY A 238 10.98 -3.25 -18.29
N ASN A 239 11.05 -3.39 -16.95
CA ASN A 239 12.21 -3.96 -16.23
C ASN A 239 12.15 -5.50 -16.10
N VAL A 240 11.42 -6.19 -16.98
CA VAL A 240 11.20 -7.65 -16.91
C VAL A 240 12.49 -8.43 -17.03
N ALA A 241 13.36 -8.06 -17.98
CA ALA A 241 14.60 -8.78 -18.25
C ALA A 241 15.56 -8.74 -17.06
N ALA A 242 15.69 -7.59 -16.39
CA ALA A 242 16.56 -7.45 -15.22
C ALA A 242 16.09 -8.32 -14.06
N ILE A 243 14.76 -8.35 -13.81
CA ILE A 243 14.16 -9.16 -12.74
C ILE A 243 14.29 -10.64 -13.07
N SER A 244 13.94 -11.06 -14.29
CA SER A 244 14.05 -12.46 -14.72
C SER A 244 15.48 -12.97 -14.58
N THR A 245 16.47 -12.13 -14.88
CA THR A 245 17.89 -12.46 -14.72
C THR A 245 18.26 -12.62 -13.23
N LEU A 246 17.87 -11.67 -12.37
CA LEU A 246 18.12 -11.75 -10.92
C LEU A 246 17.46 -12.97 -10.29
N VAL A 247 16.19 -13.22 -10.60
CA VAL A 247 15.45 -14.38 -10.06
C VAL A 247 16.06 -15.70 -10.55
N SER A 248 16.41 -15.80 -11.84
CA SER A 248 17.05 -16.98 -12.40
C SER A 248 18.41 -17.27 -11.74
N TYR A 249 19.16 -16.21 -11.44
CA TYR A 249 20.41 -16.31 -10.68
C TYR A 249 20.14 -16.81 -9.26
N CYS A 250 19.20 -16.21 -8.52
CA CYS A 250 18.85 -16.62 -7.17
C CYS A 250 18.37 -18.09 -7.08
N LEU A 251 17.70 -18.57 -8.12
CA LEU A 251 17.20 -19.96 -8.19
C LEU A 251 18.24 -20.97 -8.72
N GLY A 252 19.48 -20.54 -8.97
CA GLY A 252 20.54 -21.41 -9.48
C GLY A 252 20.28 -21.94 -10.90
N LYS A 253 19.40 -21.31 -11.67
CA LYS A 253 19.05 -21.73 -13.04
C LYS A 253 20.09 -21.28 -14.08
N ASN A 254 20.91 -20.29 -13.75
CA ASN A 254 22.02 -19.82 -14.58
C ASN A 254 23.33 -20.36 -14.02
N HIS A 255 24.07 -21.08 -14.84
CA HIS A 255 25.37 -21.66 -14.48
C HIS A 255 26.49 -20.62 -14.41
N GLU A 256 26.30 -19.43 -14.96
CA GLU A 256 27.28 -18.34 -14.92
C GLU A 256 26.85 -17.34 -13.84
N THR A 257 27.73 -17.16 -12.84
CA THR A 257 27.56 -16.07 -11.87
C THR A 257 27.82 -14.73 -12.57
N PRO A 258 26.87 -13.78 -12.57
CA PRO A 258 27.14 -12.46 -13.09
C PRO A 258 28.31 -11.84 -12.31
N ASP A 259 29.18 -11.11 -13.00
CA ASP A 259 30.22 -10.35 -12.34
C ASP A 259 29.59 -9.30 -11.40
N SER A 260 30.38 -8.80 -10.45
CA SER A 260 29.89 -7.84 -9.46
C SER A 260 29.32 -6.58 -10.06
N LEU A 261 29.85 -6.15 -11.21
CA LEU A 261 29.42 -4.95 -11.92
C LEU A 261 28.04 -5.15 -12.56
N THR A 262 27.83 -6.28 -13.22
CA THR A 262 26.53 -6.67 -13.81
C THR A 262 25.47 -6.83 -12.73
N LEU A 263 25.80 -7.46 -11.59
CA LEU A 263 24.90 -7.62 -10.48
C LEU A 263 24.48 -6.25 -9.88
N THR A 264 25.45 -5.35 -9.70
CA THR A 264 25.16 -3.99 -9.19
C THR A 264 24.21 -3.25 -10.12
N ARG A 265 24.47 -3.30 -11.44
CA ARG A 265 23.60 -2.66 -12.43
C ARG A 265 22.18 -3.23 -12.43
N LEU A 266 22.02 -4.55 -12.37
CA LEU A 266 20.71 -5.20 -12.26
C LEU A 266 19.97 -4.79 -10.98
N CYS A 267 20.67 -4.68 -9.85
CA CYS A 267 20.09 -4.21 -8.59
C CYS A 267 19.66 -2.74 -8.67
N GLU A 268 20.40 -1.89 -9.36
CA GLU A 268 20.03 -0.48 -9.59
C GLU A 268 18.80 -0.38 -10.50
N GLU A 269 18.73 -1.15 -11.59
CA GLU A 269 17.59 -1.17 -12.51
C GLU A 269 16.28 -1.65 -11.83
N VAL A 270 16.38 -2.64 -10.95
CA VAL A 270 15.22 -3.18 -10.20
C VAL A 270 14.84 -2.29 -9.01
N GLY A 271 15.81 -1.56 -8.47
CA GLY A 271 15.72 -0.82 -7.22
C GLY A 271 16.20 -1.64 -6.02
N ALA A 272 17.01 -1.02 -5.16
CA ALA A 272 17.75 -1.69 -4.08
C ALA A 272 16.85 -2.53 -3.15
N ASP A 273 15.73 -2.01 -2.68
CA ASP A 273 14.82 -2.72 -1.77
C ASP A 273 14.17 -3.94 -2.42
N ARG A 274 13.82 -3.82 -3.72
CA ARG A 274 13.23 -4.92 -4.50
C ARG A 274 14.28 -5.99 -4.79
N ALA A 275 15.48 -5.58 -5.17
CA ALA A 275 16.61 -6.48 -5.38
C ALA A 275 16.96 -7.26 -4.12
N LEU A 276 17.00 -6.63 -2.94
CA LEU A 276 17.24 -7.28 -1.66
C LEU A 276 16.18 -8.36 -1.35
N ARG A 277 14.91 -8.10 -1.68
CA ARG A 277 13.85 -9.12 -1.51
C ARG A 277 14.08 -10.32 -2.41
N ILE A 278 14.43 -10.10 -3.68
CA ILE A 278 14.75 -11.19 -4.62
C ILE A 278 15.97 -11.96 -4.15
N LEU A 279 17.05 -11.26 -3.75
CA LEU A 279 18.27 -11.89 -3.25
C LEU A 279 18.05 -12.69 -1.96
N SER A 280 17.07 -12.32 -1.13
CA SER A 280 16.74 -13.10 0.07
C SER A 280 16.22 -14.51 -0.23
N LEU A 281 15.78 -14.80 -1.46
CA LEU A 281 15.37 -16.13 -1.90
C LEU A 281 16.54 -17.13 -1.88
N ILE A 282 17.80 -16.67 -1.99
CA ILE A 282 18.98 -17.52 -1.91
C ILE A 282 19.03 -18.21 -0.54
N HIS A 283 18.71 -17.51 0.55
CA HIS A 283 18.71 -18.06 1.89
C HIS A 283 17.57 -19.06 2.15
N ILE A 284 16.49 -18.98 1.37
CA ILE A 284 15.35 -19.90 1.50
C ILE A 284 15.60 -21.17 0.68
N SER A 285 16.31 -21.06 -0.44
CA SER A 285 16.59 -22.19 -1.35
C SER A 285 17.83 -23.01 -0.98
N GLU A 286 18.68 -22.54 -0.08
CA GLU A 286 19.77 -23.32 0.54
C GLU A 286 19.41 -23.75 1.97
N PRO A 287 18.69 -24.87 2.19
CA PRO A 287 18.62 -25.47 3.50
C PRO A 287 19.99 -26.03 3.83
N THR A 288 20.74 -25.28 4.66
CA THR A 288 21.87 -25.75 5.49
C THR A 288 22.62 -26.97 4.95
N ARG A 289 23.52 -26.80 4.01
CA ARG A 289 24.74 -27.62 3.95
C ARG A 289 25.64 -27.19 5.12
N ARG A 290 25.31 -27.62 6.31
CA ARG A 290 26.24 -27.76 7.43
C ARG A 290 26.14 -29.21 7.92
N SER A 291 26.94 -30.06 7.33
CA SER A 291 27.45 -31.28 7.95
C SER A 291 28.62 -30.90 8.84
#